data_91e68716ceb4cba1dd1ee70798a1dd23
#
_entry.id   91e68716ceb4cba1dd1ee70798a1dd23
#
_cell.length_a   1.000
_cell.length_b   1.000
_cell.length_c   1.000
_cell.angle_alpha   90.00
_cell.angle_beta   90.00
_cell.angle_gamma   90.00
#
_symmetry.space_group_name_H-M   'P 1'
#
loop_
_entity.id
_entity.type
_entity.pdbx_description
1 polymer ?
#
loop_
_entity_poly.entity_id
_entity_poly.type
_entity_poly.pdbx_seq_one_letter_code
_entity_poly.pdbx_strand_id
1 'polypeptide(L)'
;NSDVINAFATPGYVYFTRGIMAHFNNEAQFEGVLGHELGHIAARHTVIQQRNATLGQVGLLAGMVISPTFGRFAEQASQGLGLLLLKNSRDAEREADRLGVEYSTKSGYDATEMADFFNTLKRQGEQSGQELPNLMSTHPDPGERNATVAQLAIEWKQKTGLANPKVNRESYLRMLDGLVYGEDPREGFLEEGVFYHPSLRFQFPVPTGWRYQNSPQQVQMGDPNGRAMMIFTLAQGNGLQQAANTALQQFQLQVIGSRETTVNGLPALAVEAQQQPQQQQQQQQAASGVLRTLSFFIQQNNTIYHMIGVTTAADYGNFSNVFLGSMQSFRTLTDASKLNRKPERIRLRTTTQAGTLEQVLRNYSIPAARFQEFAILNGLQLTDRVAAGTIVKVMGN
;
A
#
# COMPACT_ATOMS: atom_id res chain seq x y z
N ASN A 1 -9.57 1.75 1.45
CA ASN A 1 -9.21 2.11 2.83
C ASN A 1 -7.74 1.79 3.14
N SER A 2 -6.80 2.35 2.33
CA SER A 2 -5.36 2.11 2.44
C SER A 2 -4.64 3.29 3.08
N ASP A 3 -3.65 3.02 3.92
CA ASP A 3 -2.72 3.99 4.52
C ASP A 3 -1.54 4.34 3.60
N VAL A 4 -1.36 3.60 2.53
CA VAL A 4 -0.38 3.92 1.48
C VAL A 4 -0.65 5.33 0.95
N ILE A 5 0.40 6.14 0.79
CA ILE A 5 0.29 7.48 0.21
C ILE A 5 0.21 7.34 -1.31
N ASN A 6 -0.99 7.28 -1.85
CA ASN A 6 -1.19 7.11 -3.30
C ASN A 6 -2.51 7.73 -3.80
N ALA A 7 -2.50 8.14 -5.07
CA ALA A 7 -3.67 8.46 -5.86
C ALA A 7 -3.53 7.78 -7.22
N PHE A 8 -4.62 7.50 -7.89
CA PHE A 8 -4.62 6.99 -9.25
C PHE A 8 -5.97 7.22 -9.93
N ALA A 9 -5.96 7.28 -11.24
CA ALA A 9 -7.15 7.48 -12.02
C ALA A 9 -7.36 6.37 -13.06
N THR A 10 -8.64 6.03 -13.25
CA THR A 10 -9.11 5.17 -14.33
C THR A 10 -10.24 5.88 -15.07
N PRO A 11 -10.55 5.54 -16.31
CA PRO A 11 -11.68 6.17 -17.00
C PRO A 11 -12.96 6.11 -16.17
N GLY A 12 -13.50 7.29 -15.82
CA GLY A 12 -14.71 7.45 -15.00
C GLY A 12 -14.48 7.56 -13.50
N TYR A 13 -13.28 7.28 -12.96
CA TYR A 13 -13.02 7.28 -11.51
C TYR A 13 -11.63 7.79 -11.17
N VAL A 14 -11.54 8.59 -10.11
CA VAL A 14 -10.26 8.96 -9.46
C VAL A 14 -10.29 8.47 -8.02
N TYR A 15 -9.21 7.87 -7.58
CA TYR A 15 -9.09 7.27 -6.26
C TYR A 15 -7.99 7.96 -5.46
N PHE A 16 -8.32 8.32 -4.23
CA PHE A 16 -7.38 8.82 -3.24
C PHE A 16 -7.37 7.89 -2.04
N THR A 17 -6.20 7.44 -1.63
CA THR A 17 -6.08 6.68 -0.39
C THR A 17 -6.21 7.61 0.81
N ARG A 18 -6.58 7.08 1.97
CA ARG A 18 -6.58 7.87 3.21
C ARG A 18 -5.17 8.35 3.59
N GLY A 19 -4.13 7.59 3.20
CA GLY A 19 -2.76 7.98 3.42
C GLY A 19 -2.40 9.30 2.74
N ILE A 20 -2.69 9.45 1.43
CA ILE A 20 -2.41 10.72 0.74
C ILE A 20 -3.30 11.85 1.24
N MET A 21 -4.60 11.56 1.50
CA MET A 21 -5.54 12.55 2.05
C MET A 21 -5.04 13.15 3.36
N ALA A 22 -4.45 12.34 4.23
CA ALA A 22 -3.89 12.78 5.51
C ALA A 22 -2.74 13.78 5.34
N HIS A 23 -1.97 13.67 4.26
CA HIS A 23 -0.77 14.48 4.01
C HIS A 23 -1.06 15.81 3.31
N PHE A 24 -2.22 15.96 2.68
CA PHE A 24 -2.62 17.29 2.19
C PHE A 24 -2.86 18.25 3.36
N ASN A 25 -2.47 19.51 3.17
CA ASN A 25 -2.62 20.55 4.17
C ASN A 25 -3.70 21.59 3.81
N ASN A 26 -4.24 21.53 2.60
CA ASN A 26 -5.32 22.37 2.12
C ASN A 26 -5.97 21.76 0.87
N GLU A 27 -7.09 22.34 0.45
CA GLU A 27 -7.86 21.89 -0.69
C GLU A 27 -7.11 22.11 -2.02
N ALA A 28 -6.28 23.16 -2.12
CA ALA A 28 -5.51 23.41 -3.34
C ALA A 28 -4.44 22.34 -3.60
N GLN A 29 -3.84 21.74 -2.56
CA GLN A 29 -2.96 20.58 -2.71
C GLN A 29 -3.71 19.36 -3.24
N PHE A 30 -4.90 19.09 -2.69
CA PHE A 30 -5.78 18.04 -3.18
C PHE A 30 -6.17 18.27 -4.65
N GLU A 31 -6.60 19.51 -4.99
CA GLU A 31 -7.01 19.87 -6.35
C GLU A 31 -5.85 19.77 -7.36
N GLY A 32 -4.64 20.14 -6.96
CA GLY A 32 -3.44 19.99 -7.78
C GLY A 32 -3.17 18.54 -8.15
N VAL A 33 -3.24 17.62 -7.18
CA VAL A 33 -3.06 16.18 -7.42
C VAL A 33 -4.24 15.60 -8.18
N LEU A 34 -5.48 16.02 -7.90
CA LEU A 34 -6.66 15.64 -8.68
C LEU A 34 -6.50 16.02 -10.15
N GLY A 35 -6.06 17.24 -10.41
CA GLY A 35 -5.78 17.74 -11.76
C GLY A 35 -4.69 16.93 -12.47
N HIS A 36 -3.64 16.51 -11.75
CA HIS A 36 -2.57 15.64 -12.25
C HIS A 36 -3.12 14.27 -12.67
N GLU A 37 -3.93 13.64 -11.82
CA GLU A 37 -4.58 12.35 -12.12
C GLU A 37 -5.52 12.45 -13.34
N LEU A 38 -6.29 13.54 -13.43
CA LEU A 38 -7.12 13.83 -14.60
C LEU A 38 -6.26 14.08 -15.85
N GLY A 39 -5.07 14.66 -15.69
CA GLY A 39 -4.07 14.82 -16.75
C GLY A 39 -3.65 13.48 -17.35
N HIS A 40 -3.38 12.48 -16.50
CA HIS A 40 -3.08 11.12 -16.96
C HIS A 40 -4.20 10.49 -17.79
N ILE A 41 -5.47 10.73 -17.41
CA ILE A 41 -6.63 10.26 -18.19
C ILE A 41 -6.71 11.00 -19.53
N ALA A 42 -6.63 12.35 -19.49
CA ALA A 42 -6.78 13.18 -20.68
C ALA A 42 -5.71 12.87 -21.74
N ALA A 43 -4.47 12.66 -21.30
CA ALA A 43 -3.35 12.27 -22.14
C ALA A 43 -3.30 10.76 -22.46
N ARG A 44 -4.24 9.95 -21.92
CA ARG A 44 -4.35 8.49 -22.14
C ARG A 44 -3.10 7.69 -21.71
N HIS A 45 -2.37 8.16 -20.71
CA HIS A 45 -1.10 7.54 -20.27
C HIS A 45 -1.27 6.08 -19.87
N THR A 46 -2.33 5.72 -19.15
CA THR A 46 -2.62 4.33 -18.74
C THR A 46 -2.81 3.40 -19.95
N VAL A 47 -3.48 3.88 -21.02
CA VAL A 47 -3.68 3.08 -22.24
C VAL A 47 -2.35 2.84 -22.96
N ILE A 48 -1.50 3.87 -23.03
CA ILE A 48 -0.17 3.78 -23.63
C ILE A 48 0.71 2.80 -22.84
N GLN A 49 0.66 2.87 -21.54
CA GLN A 49 1.40 1.96 -20.65
C GLN A 49 0.95 0.52 -20.79
N GLN A 50 -0.35 0.24 -20.78
CA GLN A 50 -0.89 -1.12 -20.98
C GLN A 50 -0.43 -1.71 -22.30
N ARG A 51 -0.46 -0.92 -23.37
CA ARG A 51 0.04 -1.37 -24.68
C ARG A 51 1.53 -1.71 -24.63
N ASN A 52 2.33 -0.96 -23.88
CA ASN A 52 3.77 -1.17 -23.75
C ASN A 52 4.11 -2.30 -22.76
N ALA A 53 3.29 -2.50 -21.70
CA ALA A 53 3.46 -3.55 -20.71
C ALA A 53 3.17 -4.96 -21.25
N THR A 54 2.35 -5.09 -22.29
CA THR A 54 2.11 -6.37 -22.97
C THR A 54 3.39 -6.97 -23.60
N LEU A 55 4.49 -6.23 -23.61
CA LEU A 55 5.79 -6.62 -24.18
C LEU A 55 6.88 -6.95 -23.14
N GLY A 56 6.59 -7.08 -21.84
CA GLY A 56 7.55 -7.75 -20.98
C GLY A 56 8.00 -7.12 -19.69
N GLN A 57 7.12 -6.69 -18.77
CA GLN A 57 7.57 -6.56 -17.37
C GLN A 57 6.43 -6.82 -16.38
N VAL A 58 6.61 -7.89 -15.62
CA VAL A 58 5.90 -8.22 -14.39
C VAL A 58 6.22 -7.15 -13.35
N GLY A 59 5.21 -6.42 -12.89
CA GLY A 59 5.36 -5.43 -11.84
C GLY A 59 5.81 -6.08 -10.53
N LEU A 60 6.95 -5.65 -10.03
CA LEU A 60 7.44 -5.96 -8.68
C LEU A 60 6.41 -5.48 -7.66
N LEU A 61 5.87 -6.37 -6.86
CA LEU A 61 5.12 -6.02 -5.67
C LEU A 61 6.05 -5.20 -4.76
N ALA A 62 5.69 -3.95 -4.62
CA ALA A 62 6.51 -2.96 -3.98
C ALA A 62 6.82 -3.35 -2.51
N GLY A 63 8.10 -3.35 -2.18
CA GLY A 63 8.61 -3.57 -0.82
C GLY A 63 9.03 -4.99 -0.48
N MET A 64 8.67 -6.02 -1.25
CA MET A 64 9.26 -7.34 -1.15
C MET A 64 10.26 -7.57 -2.26
N VAL A 65 11.47 -8.02 -1.92
CA VAL A 65 12.38 -8.62 -2.88
C VAL A 65 11.80 -9.99 -3.23
N ILE A 66 10.87 -10.02 -4.16
CA ILE A 66 10.35 -11.28 -4.70
C ILE A 66 11.27 -11.65 -5.86
N SER A 67 11.86 -12.84 -5.77
CA SER A 67 12.60 -13.43 -6.89
C SER A 67 11.70 -13.41 -8.14
N PRO A 68 12.22 -13.13 -9.34
CA PRO A 68 11.48 -13.25 -10.59
C PRO A 68 10.74 -14.58 -10.75
N THR A 69 11.27 -15.63 -10.11
CA THR A 69 10.69 -16.97 -10.03
C THR A 69 9.29 -16.98 -9.38
N PHE A 70 9.08 -16.16 -8.35
CA PHE A 70 7.81 -16.09 -7.61
C PHE A 70 6.90 -14.96 -8.06
N GLY A 71 7.42 -14.02 -8.86
CA GLY A 71 6.67 -12.84 -9.31
C GLY A 71 5.35 -13.20 -9.98
N ARG A 72 5.36 -14.16 -10.90
CA ARG A 72 4.14 -14.64 -11.58
C ARG A 72 3.15 -15.30 -10.64
N PHE A 73 3.63 -16.04 -9.63
CA PHE A 73 2.78 -16.68 -8.65
C PHE A 73 2.10 -15.64 -7.75
N ALA A 74 2.85 -14.65 -7.31
CA ALA A 74 2.33 -13.53 -6.54
C ALA A 74 1.34 -12.67 -7.35
N GLU A 75 1.58 -12.49 -8.65
CA GLU A 75 0.68 -11.78 -9.57
C GLU A 75 -0.65 -12.54 -9.75
N GLN A 76 -0.62 -13.86 -9.89
CA GLN A 76 -1.83 -14.69 -9.94
C GLN A 76 -2.64 -14.63 -8.65
N ALA A 77 -1.97 -14.49 -7.50
CA ALA A 77 -2.62 -14.32 -6.21
C ALA A 77 -3.24 -12.93 -6.03
N SER A 78 -2.68 -11.91 -6.69
CA SER A 78 -3.06 -10.50 -6.53
C SER A 78 -3.89 -9.95 -7.69
N GLN A 79 -4.73 -10.75 -8.35
CA GLN A 79 -5.57 -10.31 -9.48
C GLN A 79 -6.25 -8.97 -9.20
N GLY A 80 -5.83 -7.92 -9.92
CA GLY A 80 -6.37 -6.56 -9.83
C GLY A 80 -5.41 -5.47 -9.31
N LEU A 81 -4.29 -5.81 -8.67
CA LEU A 81 -3.32 -4.81 -8.17
C LEU A 81 -2.28 -4.38 -9.23
N GLY A 82 -2.10 -5.13 -10.31
CA GLY A 82 -1.08 -4.88 -11.32
C GLY A 82 -1.20 -3.51 -12.02
N LEU A 83 -2.40 -2.96 -12.11
CA LEU A 83 -2.62 -1.61 -12.70
C LEU A 83 -2.15 -0.48 -11.79
N LEU A 84 -2.10 -0.72 -10.46
CA LEU A 84 -1.71 0.29 -9.47
C LEU A 84 -0.19 0.50 -9.38
N LEU A 85 0.60 -0.39 -9.99
CA LEU A 85 2.05 -0.42 -9.86
C LEU A 85 2.78 -0.07 -11.17
N LEU A 86 2.06 0.34 -12.21
CA LEU A 86 2.68 0.78 -13.45
C LEU A 86 3.36 2.14 -13.26
N LYS A 87 4.68 2.13 -13.36
CA LYS A 87 5.50 3.35 -13.30
C LYS A 87 5.30 4.19 -14.56
N ASN A 88 4.92 5.44 -14.38
CA ASN A 88 4.83 6.41 -15.47
C ASN A 88 6.23 6.78 -16.02
N SER A 89 6.28 7.14 -17.31
CA SER A 89 7.49 7.73 -17.85
C SER A 89 7.63 9.17 -17.37
N ARG A 90 8.87 9.70 -17.32
CA ARG A 90 9.11 11.09 -16.95
C ARG A 90 8.36 12.10 -17.83
N ASP A 91 8.20 11.79 -19.11
CA ASP A 91 7.48 12.67 -20.03
C ASP A 91 5.96 12.65 -19.76
N ALA A 92 5.40 11.48 -19.44
CA ALA A 92 4.00 11.36 -19.01
C ALA A 92 3.74 12.15 -17.71
N GLU A 93 4.69 12.13 -16.76
CA GLU A 93 4.59 12.90 -15.52
C GLU A 93 4.64 14.42 -15.80
N ARG A 94 5.58 14.88 -16.64
CA ARG A 94 5.65 16.30 -17.01
C ARG A 94 4.38 16.79 -17.72
N GLU A 95 3.80 15.96 -18.59
CA GLU A 95 2.55 16.29 -19.25
C GLU A 95 1.37 16.33 -18.26
N ALA A 96 1.27 15.37 -17.33
CA ALA A 96 0.27 15.35 -16.28
C ALA A 96 0.41 16.53 -15.33
N ASP A 97 1.64 16.92 -14.96
CA ASP A 97 1.91 18.12 -14.15
C ASP A 97 1.43 19.41 -14.84
N ARG A 98 1.77 19.56 -16.13
CA ARG A 98 1.33 20.72 -16.91
C ARG A 98 -0.20 20.82 -16.97
N LEU A 99 -0.87 19.71 -17.21
CA LEU A 99 -2.34 19.65 -17.23
C LEU A 99 -2.93 19.88 -15.83
N GLY A 100 -2.32 19.32 -14.79
CA GLY A 100 -2.74 19.50 -13.40
C GLY A 100 -2.70 20.96 -12.97
N VAL A 101 -1.61 21.67 -13.26
CA VAL A 101 -1.48 23.11 -13.01
C VAL A 101 -2.53 23.90 -13.79
N GLU A 102 -2.74 23.58 -15.06
CA GLU A 102 -3.73 24.21 -15.90
C GLU A 102 -5.15 24.05 -15.32
N TYR A 103 -5.52 22.82 -14.96
CA TYR A 103 -6.86 22.51 -14.44
C TYR A 103 -7.09 23.16 -13.06
N SER A 104 -6.14 23.03 -12.15
CA SER A 104 -6.21 23.65 -10.82
C SER A 104 -6.36 25.17 -10.91
N THR A 105 -5.54 25.84 -11.75
CA THR A 105 -5.64 27.31 -11.93
C THR A 105 -6.96 27.72 -12.54
N LYS A 106 -7.45 27.00 -13.56
CA LYS A 106 -8.75 27.27 -14.20
C LYS A 106 -9.95 27.06 -13.26
N SER A 107 -9.82 26.15 -12.29
CA SER A 107 -10.79 25.92 -11.22
C SER A 107 -10.71 26.98 -10.11
N GLY A 108 -9.75 27.91 -10.21
CA GLY A 108 -9.58 29.03 -9.30
C GLY A 108 -8.76 28.74 -8.05
N TYR A 109 -7.99 27.64 -8.04
CA TYR A 109 -7.11 27.27 -6.93
C TYR A 109 -5.67 27.76 -7.13
N ASP A 110 -4.94 27.88 -6.03
CA ASP A 110 -3.51 28.19 -6.05
C ASP A 110 -2.71 26.95 -6.42
N ALA A 111 -2.32 26.85 -7.69
CA ALA A 111 -1.58 25.69 -8.19
C ALA A 111 -0.15 25.63 -7.64
N THR A 112 0.38 26.66 -6.96
CA THR A 112 1.70 26.59 -6.29
C THR A 112 1.68 25.58 -5.14
N GLU A 113 0.52 25.35 -4.52
CA GLU A 113 0.33 24.37 -3.44
C GLU A 113 0.60 22.92 -3.87
N MET A 114 0.48 22.61 -5.15
CA MET A 114 0.89 21.32 -5.70
C MET A 114 2.40 21.10 -5.57
N ALA A 115 3.20 22.15 -5.79
CA ALA A 115 4.65 22.09 -5.61
C ALA A 115 5.03 21.89 -4.13
N ASP A 116 4.32 22.53 -3.21
CA ASP A 116 4.53 22.36 -1.76
C ASP A 116 4.20 20.94 -1.31
N PHE A 117 3.16 20.32 -1.91
CA PHE A 117 2.86 18.92 -1.66
C PHE A 117 3.98 17.98 -2.14
N PHE A 118 4.63 18.23 -3.26
CA PHE A 118 5.79 17.45 -3.72
C PHE A 118 6.97 17.53 -2.73
N ASN A 119 7.19 18.67 -2.07
CA ASN A 119 8.16 18.77 -0.99
C ASN A 119 7.77 17.87 0.21
N THR A 120 6.50 17.81 0.55
CA THR A 120 5.99 16.91 1.59
C THR A 120 6.27 15.44 1.24
N LEU A 121 6.00 15.03 0.01
CA LEU A 121 6.28 13.67 -0.47
C LEU A 121 7.76 13.33 -0.46
N LYS A 122 8.63 14.27 -0.91
CA LYS A 122 10.08 14.09 -0.88
C LYS A 122 10.58 13.83 0.55
N ARG A 123 10.19 14.68 1.51
CA ARG A 123 10.56 14.54 2.93
C ARG A 123 10.06 13.22 3.53
N GLN A 124 8.85 12.79 3.16
CA GLN A 124 8.31 11.50 3.57
C GLN A 124 9.16 10.33 3.06
N GLY A 125 9.62 10.39 1.80
CA GLY A 125 10.51 9.41 1.21
C GLY A 125 11.86 9.34 1.92
N GLU A 126 12.48 10.48 2.22
CA GLU A 126 13.75 10.58 2.94
C GLU A 126 13.67 10.01 4.37
N GLN A 127 12.57 10.25 5.07
CA GLN A 127 12.37 9.76 6.44
C GLN A 127 12.20 8.24 6.52
N SER A 128 11.49 7.65 5.57
CA SER A 128 11.17 6.22 5.62
C SER A 128 12.36 5.31 5.31
N GLY A 129 13.44 5.81 4.72
CA GLY A 129 14.64 5.04 4.36
C GLY A 129 14.37 3.86 3.41
N GLN A 130 13.16 3.74 2.90
CA GLN A 130 12.73 2.73 1.96
C GLN A 130 12.33 3.38 0.65
N GLU A 131 12.65 2.72 -0.46
CA GLU A 131 11.95 2.98 -1.72
C GLU A 131 10.50 2.56 -1.50
N LEU A 132 9.65 3.55 -1.18
CA LEU A 132 8.27 3.30 -0.80
C LEU A 132 7.46 2.83 -2.00
N PRO A 133 6.61 1.82 -1.84
CA PRO A 133 5.51 1.54 -2.76
C PRO A 133 4.43 2.60 -2.57
N ASN A 134 4.63 3.75 -3.10
CA ASN A 134 3.75 4.91 -2.94
C ASN A 134 3.73 5.73 -4.22
N LEU A 135 3.10 6.89 -4.14
CA LEU A 135 3.01 7.83 -5.24
C LEU A 135 4.36 8.05 -5.95
N MET A 136 5.48 8.02 -5.23
CA MET A 136 6.82 8.20 -5.83
C MET A 136 7.30 7.03 -6.67
N SER A 137 6.82 5.80 -6.42
CA SER A 137 7.19 4.65 -7.24
C SER A 137 6.41 4.59 -8.55
N THR A 138 5.17 5.07 -8.55
CA THR A 138 4.32 5.21 -9.76
C THR A 138 4.55 6.53 -10.47
N HIS A 139 4.89 7.60 -9.73
CA HIS A 139 5.12 8.97 -10.20
C HIS A 139 6.53 9.45 -9.82
N PRO A 140 7.57 9.08 -10.58
CA PRO A 140 8.95 9.33 -10.20
C PRO A 140 9.33 10.83 -10.18
N ASP A 141 10.39 11.11 -9.43
CA ASP A 141 11.16 12.38 -9.46
C ASP A 141 10.43 13.62 -8.94
N PRO A 142 9.90 13.61 -7.68
CA PRO A 142 9.19 14.76 -7.16
C PRO A 142 10.07 16.00 -6.93
N GLY A 143 11.39 15.83 -6.81
CA GLY A 143 12.30 16.94 -6.54
C GLY A 143 12.49 17.87 -7.74
N GLU A 144 12.69 17.31 -8.94
CA GLU A 144 12.79 18.07 -10.19
C GLU A 144 11.43 18.67 -10.57
N ARG A 145 10.36 17.91 -10.35
CA ARG A 145 8.98 18.30 -10.66
C ARG A 145 8.49 19.49 -9.82
N ASN A 146 8.92 19.59 -8.56
CA ASN A 146 8.57 20.70 -7.68
C ASN A 146 8.90 22.07 -8.31
N ALA A 147 10.14 22.28 -8.75
CA ALA A 147 10.56 23.56 -9.34
C ALA A 147 9.79 23.86 -10.64
N THR A 148 9.58 22.84 -11.49
CA THR A 148 8.85 22.99 -12.76
C THR A 148 7.38 23.35 -12.52
N VAL A 149 6.72 22.67 -11.59
CA VAL A 149 5.31 22.93 -11.24
C VAL A 149 5.14 24.32 -10.63
N ALA A 150 6.06 24.75 -9.75
CA ALA A 150 6.03 26.10 -9.17
C ALA A 150 6.12 27.19 -10.26
N GLN A 151 7.01 27.00 -11.23
CA GLN A 151 7.17 27.95 -12.34
C GLN A 151 5.90 27.96 -13.24
N LEU A 152 5.39 26.80 -13.60
CA LEU A 152 4.15 26.68 -14.40
C LEU A 152 2.95 27.32 -13.67
N ALA A 153 2.84 27.17 -12.36
CA ALA A 153 1.77 27.77 -11.57
C ALA A 153 1.80 29.31 -11.64
N ILE A 154 3.00 29.90 -11.55
CA ILE A 154 3.18 31.36 -11.71
C ILE A 154 2.76 31.81 -13.12
N GLU A 155 3.18 31.12 -14.16
CA GLU A 155 2.85 31.43 -15.55
C GLU A 155 1.34 31.33 -15.81
N TRP A 156 0.69 30.27 -15.33
CA TRP A 156 -0.75 30.09 -15.48
C TRP A 156 -1.55 31.11 -14.69
N LYS A 157 -1.12 31.48 -13.48
CA LYS A 157 -1.73 32.55 -12.68
C LYS A 157 -1.70 33.89 -13.43
N GLN A 158 -0.55 34.23 -14.03
CA GLN A 158 -0.43 35.44 -14.87
C GLN A 158 -1.31 35.37 -16.13
N LYS A 159 -1.28 34.25 -16.82
CA LYS A 159 -2.06 34.03 -18.06
C LYS A 159 -3.56 34.11 -17.84
N THR A 160 -4.05 33.64 -16.70
CA THR A 160 -5.50 33.65 -16.36
C THR A 160 -5.95 34.92 -15.66
N GLY A 161 -5.03 35.75 -15.18
CA GLY A 161 -5.36 36.93 -14.37
C GLY A 161 -5.95 36.57 -12.99
N LEU A 162 -5.67 35.37 -12.47
CA LEU A 162 -6.23 34.89 -11.20
C LEU A 162 -5.62 35.67 -10.02
N ALA A 163 -6.38 36.67 -9.52
CA ALA A 163 -5.88 37.57 -8.48
C ALA A 163 -5.95 36.96 -7.07
N ASN A 164 -7.01 36.20 -6.77
CA ASN A 164 -7.26 35.63 -5.45
C ASN A 164 -7.49 34.13 -5.54
N PRO A 165 -6.41 33.31 -5.70
CA PRO A 165 -6.56 31.88 -5.78
C PRO A 165 -7.03 31.29 -4.44
N LYS A 166 -7.87 30.26 -4.52
CA LYS A 166 -8.36 29.52 -3.37
C LYS A 166 -7.28 28.60 -2.82
N VAL A 167 -7.13 28.55 -1.51
CA VAL A 167 -6.28 27.60 -0.80
C VAL A 167 -7.15 26.70 0.10
N ASN A 168 -8.14 27.28 0.76
CA ASN A 168 -9.16 26.62 1.57
C ASN A 168 -8.57 25.65 2.62
N ARG A 169 -7.56 26.12 3.38
CA ARG A 169 -6.85 25.29 4.36
C ARG A 169 -7.76 24.78 5.48
N GLU A 170 -8.49 25.68 6.13
CA GLU A 170 -9.26 25.34 7.32
C GLU A 170 -10.41 24.37 7.01
N SER A 171 -11.16 24.63 5.94
CA SER A 171 -12.26 23.78 5.50
C SER A 171 -11.78 22.36 5.17
N TYR A 172 -10.63 22.25 4.49
CA TYR A 172 -10.03 20.96 4.18
C TYR A 172 -9.60 20.21 5.45
N LEU A 173 -8.87 20.88 6.34
CA LEU A 173 -8.41 20.23 7.57
C LEU A 173 -9.57 19.70 8.41
N ARG A 174 -10.68 20.44 8.51
CA ARG A 174 -11.88 20.00 9.24
C ARG A 174 -12.46 18.69 8.71
N MET A 175 -12.33 18.39 7.43
CA MET A 175 -12.75 17.11 6.85
C MET A 175 -11.84 15.94 7.27
N LEU A 176 -10.60 16.21 7.69
CA LEU A 176 -9.66 15.18 8.14
C LEU A 176 -9.83 14.80 9.61
N ASP A 177 -10.61 15.55 10.40
CA ASP A 177 -10.77 15.21 11.82
C ASP A 177 -11.46 13.85 11.99
N GLY A 178 -10.83 12.95 12.71
CA GLY A 178 -11.28 11.57 12.87
C GLY A 178 -10.84 10.59 11.77
N LEU A 179 -10.13 11.05 10.73
CA LEU A 179 -9.57 10.16 9.71
C LEU A 179 -8.59 9.19 10.36
N VAL A 180 -8.73 7.90 10.07
CA VAL A 180 -7.77 6.88 10.52
C VAL A 180 -6.41 7.15 9.88
N TYR A 181 -5.36 7.16 10.71
CA TYR A 181 -3.98 7.40 10.30
C TYR A 181 -3.11 6.16 10.50
N GLY A 182 -2.16 5.92 9.59
CA GLY A 182 -1.34 4.72 9.61
C GLY A 182 -2.14 3.43 9.40
N GLU A 183 -1.64 2.30 9.83
CA GLU A 183 -2.34 1.02 9.73
C GLU A 183 -3.66 1.04 10.53
N ASP A 184 -4.70 0.46 9.96
CA ASP A 184 -5.95 0.22 10.68
C ASP A 184 -5.88 -1.16 11.34
N PRO A 185 -5.76 -1.26 12.66
CA PRO A 185 -5.65 -2.55 13.32
C PRO A 185 -6.81 -3.50 13.03
N ARG A 186 -7.98 -2.98 12.64
CA ARG A 186 -9.15 -3.79 12.29
C ARG A 186 -8.94 -4.61 11.02
N GLU A 187 -8.07 -4.14 10.12
CA GLU A 187 -7.68 -4.81 8.87
C GLU A 187 -6.46 -5.74 9.05
N GLY A 188 -6.02 -5.92 10.28
CA GLY A 188 -4.87 -6.74 10.66
C GLY A 188 -3.64 -5.92 11.02
N PHE A 189 -2.84 -6.48 11.94
CA PHE A 189 -1.56 -5.89 12.38
C PHE A 189 -0.60 -6.97 12.89
N LEU A 190 0.69 -6.67 12.81
CA LEU A 190 1.75 -7.51 13.35
C LEU A 190 2.19 -6.99 14.73
N GLU A 191 2.29 -7.89 15.70
CA GLU A 191 2.85 -7.59 17.01
C GLU A 191 3.58 -8.82 17.54
N GLU A 192 4.82 -8.65 17.98
CA GLU A 192 5.67 -9.73 18.51
C GLU A 192 5.75 -10.96 17.60
N GLY A 193 5.81 -10.75 16.29
CA GLY A 193 5.90 -11.83 15.29
C GLY A 193 4.60 -12.58 15.00
N VAL A 194 3.48 -12.15 15.59
CA VAL A 194 2.15 -12.72 15.34
C VAL A 194 1.28 -11.71 14.58
N PHE A 195 0.69 -12.15 13.49
CA PHE A 195 -0.32 -11.39 12.76
C PHE A 195 -1.70 -11.63 13.39
N TYR A 196 -2.36 -10.56 13.74
CA TYR A 196 -3.71 -10.53 14.31
C TYR A 196 -4.68 -9.86 13.36
N HIS A 197 -5.85 -10.43 13.15
CA HIS A 197 -6.93 -9.81 12.39
C HIS A 197 -8.21 -9.70 13.21
N PRO A 198 -8.46 -8.58 13.89
CA PRO A 198 -9.61 -8.41 14.78
C PRO A 198 -10.97 -8.63 14.12
N SER A 199 -11.21 -8.05 12.93
CA SER A 199 -12.51 -8.14 12.25
C SER A 199 -12.84 -9.56 11.79
N LEU A 200 -11.86 -10.32 11.30
CA LEU A 200 -12.04 -11.72 10.87
C LEU A 200 -11.74 -12.72 11.98
N ARG A 201 -11.28 -12.26 13.15
CA ARG A 201 -11.05 -13.05 14.36
C ARG A 201 -10.09 -14.21 14.18
N PHE A 202 -8.95 -13.98 13.54
CA PHE A 202 -7.88 -14.97 13.44
C PHE A 202 -6.52 -14.40 13.80
N GLN A 203 -5.58 -15.30 14.05
CA GLN A 203 -4.17 -15.00 14.24
C GLN A 203 -3.29 -16.13 13.75
N PHE A 204 -2.08 -15.80 13.32
CA PHE A 204 -1.02 -16.76 12.98
C PHE A 204 0.37 -16.12 13.11
N PRO A 205 1.43 -16.89 13.41
CA PRO A 205 2.79 -16.36 13.45
C PRO A 205 3.31 -16.10 12.04
N VAL A 206 3.97 -14.98 11.84
CA VAL A 206 4.82 -14.70 10.67
C VAL A 206 6.17 -15.38 10.91
N PRO A 207 6.76 -16.09 9.94
CA PRO A 207 8.06 -16.72 10.13
C PRO A 207 9.12 -15.71 10.57
N THR A 208 9.93 -16.09 11.56
CA THR A 208 10.94 -15.20 12.14
C THR A 208 11.92 -14.70 11.08
N GLY A 209 12.14 -13.39 11.04
CA GLY A 209 13.03 -12.73 10.10
C GLY A 209 12.44 -12.53 8.69
N TRP A 210 11.22 -13.02 8.44
CA TRP A 210 10.56 -12.78 7.15
C TRP A 210 9.97 -11.36 7.11
N ARG A 211 10.00 -10.77 5.91
CA ARG A 211 9.25 -9.55 5.62
C ARG A 211 7.78 -9.88 5.44
N TYR A 212 6.89 -8.97 5.82
CA TYR A 212 5.47 -9.15 5.56
C TYR A 212 4.86 -7.88 4.96
N GLN A 213 3.78 -8.08 4.23
CA GLN A 213 2.94 -7.01 3.70
C GLN A 213 1.48 -7.40 3.85
N ASN A 214 0.71 -6.52 4.48
CA ASN A 214 -0.73 -6.67 4.64
C ASN A 214 -1.46 -5.81 3.60
N SER A 215 -2.46 -6.39 2.97
CA SER A 215 -3.36 -5.70 2.04
C SER A 215 -4.80 -6.16 2.29
N PRO A 216 -5.82 -5.44 1.80
CA PRO A 216 -7.21 -5.85 1.97
C PRO A 216 -7.56 -7.24 1.40
N GLN A 217 -6.77 -7.76 0.46
CA GLN A 217 -7.01 -9.02 -0.22
C GLN A 217 -6.19 -10.16 0.36
N GLN A 218 -4.99 -9.88 0.91
CA GLN A 218 -4.05 -10.93 1.32
C GLN A 218 -2.94 -10.40 2.23
N VAL A 219 -2.37 -11.32 3.01
CA VAL A 219 -1.11 -11.10 3.71
C VAL A 219 -0.02 -11.88 2.96
N GLN A 220 1.03 -11.19 2.54
CA GLN A 220 2.21 -11.80 1.93
C GLN A 220 3.35 -11.82 2.94
N MET A 221 4.13 -12.89 2.93
CA MET A 221 5.32 -13.05 3.75
C MET A 221 6.44 -13.60 2.86
N GLY A 222 7.64 -13.04 2.97
CA GLY A 222 8.77 -13.42 2.11
C GLY A 222 10.07 -13.64 2.89
N ASP A 223 10.77 -14.70 2.55
CA ASP A 223 12.14 -14.94 2.98
C ASP A 223 13.04 -13.75 2.57
N PRO A 224 13.91 -13.24 3.45
CA PRO A 224 14.76 -12.07 3.16
C PRO A 224 15.65 -12.25 1.92
N ASN A 225 16.01 -13.49 1.58
CA ASN A 225 16.83 -13.85 0.43
C ASN A 225 16.01 -14.18 -0.83
N GLY A 226 14.67 -14.04 -0.77
CA GLY A 226 13.78 -14.29 -1.91
C GLY A 226 13.69 -15.74 -2.35
N ARG A 227 14.01 -16.73 -1.49
CA ARG A 227 13.99 -18.16 -1.82
C ARG A 227 12.66 -18.84 -1.54
N ALA A 228 11.79 -18.20 -0.73
CA ALA A 228 10.49 -18.70 -0.40
C ALA A 228 9.52 -17.57 -0.09
N MET A 229 8.23 -17.81 -0.27
CA MET A 229 7.16 -16.91 0.12
C MET A 229 5.96 -17.65 0.68
N MET A 230 5.15 -16.97 1.47
CA MET A 230 3.83 -17.42 1.89
C MET A 230 2.79 -16.36 1.55
N ILE A 231 1.61 -16.81 1.16
CA ILE A 231 0.44 -15.95 0.95
C ILE A 231 -0.70 -16.49 1.81
N PHE A 232 -1.36 -15.59 2.51
CA PHE A 232 -2.61 -15.86 3.22
C PHE A 232 -3.72 -15.04 2.56
N THR A 233 -4.82 -15.70 2.19
CA THR A 233 -5.97 -15.08 1.52
C THR A 233 -7.27 -15.81 1.85
N LEU A 234 -8.39 -15.26 1.38
CA LEU A 234 -9.67 -15.94 1.40
C LEU A 234 -9.78 -16.90 0.20
N ALA A 235 -10.19 -18.13 0.44
CA ALA A 235 -10.44 -19.11 -0.62
C ALA A 235 -11.85 -19.00 -1.16
N GLN A 236 -12.03 -19.25 -2.46
CA GLN A 236 -13.34 -19.32 -3.10
C GLN A 236 -13.80 -20.78 -3.19
N GLY A 237 -15.01 -21.07 -2.73
CA GLY A 237 -15.61 -22.40 -2.80
C GLY A 237 -16.60 -22.65 -1.66
N ASN A 238 -17.49 -23.63 -1.86
CA ASN A 238 -18.50 -24.02 -0.88
C ASN A 238 -18.04 -25.19 0.02
N GLY A 239 -16.72 -25.38 0.16
CA GLY A 239 -16.10 -26.40 1.00
C GLY A 239 -14.61 -26.54 0.71
N LEU A 240 -13.87 -27.20 1.62
CA LEU A 240 -12.41 -27.31 1.57
C LEU A 240 -11.90 -27.90 0.26
N GLN A 241 -12.56 -28.98 -0.23
CA GLN A 241 -12.14 -29.66 -1.46
C GLN A 241 -12.37 -28.77 -2.70
N GLN A 242 -13.50 -28.08 -2.78
CA GLN A 242 -13.78 -27.17 -3.89
C GLN A 242 -12.81 -25.98 -3.87
N ALA A 243 -12.56 -25.40 -2.71
CA ALA A 243 -11.60 -24.32 -2.54
C ALA A 243 -10.19 -24.73 -2.99
N ALA A 244 -9.76 -25.94 -2.62
CA ALA A 244 -8.49 -26.49 -3.05
C ALA A 244 -8.42 -26.67 -4.57
N ASN A 245 -9.45 -27.26 -5.17
CA ASN A 245 -9.49 -27.48 -6.62
C ASN A 245 -9.46 -26.14 -7.39
N THR A 246 -10.18 -25.12 -6.92
CA THR A 246 -10.18 -23.77 -7.51
C THR A 246 -8.77 -23.16 -7.47
N ALA A 247 -8.09 -23.21 -6.32
CA ALA A 247 -6.74 -22.68 -6.17
C ALA A 247 -5.72 -23.45 -7.03
N LEU A 248 -5.80 -24.77 -7.08
CA LEU A 248 -4.93 -25.61 -7.91
C LEU A 248 -5.04 -25.26 -9.40
N GLN A 249 -6.26 -25.05 -9.88
CA GLN A 249 -6.51 -24.61 -11.26
C GLN A 249 -5.95 -23.20 -11.52
N GLN A 250 -6.25 -22.26 -10.61
CA GLN A 250 -5.79 -20.87 -10.71
C GLN A 250 -4.26 -20.79 -10.81
N PHE A 251 -3.54 -21.54 -9.98
CA PHE A 251 -2.09 -21.52 -9.93
C PHE A 251 -1.42 -22.57 -10.86
N GLN A 252 -2.21 -23.32 -11.63
CA GLN A 252 -1.72 -24.37 -12.55
C GLN A 252 -0.84 -25.41 -11.83
N LEU A 253 -1.31 -25.88 -10.68
CA LEU A 253 -0.60 -26.82 -9.83
C LEU A 253 -1.11 -28.25 -10.01
N GLN A 254 -0.17 -29.19 -9.97
CA GLN A 254 -0.46 -30.63 -9.92
C GLN A 254 -0.28 -31.14 -8.49
N VAL A 255 -1.29 -31.82 -7.98
CA VAL A 255 -1.29 -32.40 -6.63
C VAL A 255 -0.24 -33.51 -6.55
N ILE A 256 0.58 -33.46 -5.50
CA ILE A 256 1.50 -34.54 -5.09
C ILE A 256 0.84 -35.36 -3.98
N GLY A 257 0.18 -34.70 -3.05
CA GLY A 257 -0.54 -35.33 -1.94
C GLY A 257 -1.55 -34.38 -1.31
N SER A 258 -2.60 -34.98 -0.74
CA SER A 258 -3.58 -34.23 0.03
C SER A 258 -4.03 -35.02 1.25
N ARG A 259 -4.37 -34.32 2.35
CA ARG A 259 -4.83 -34.95 3.58
C ARG A 259 -5.81 -34.04 4.31
N GLU A 260 -6.96 -34.57 4.66
CA GLU A 260 -7.86 -33.93 5.61
C GLU A 260 -7.21 -33.91 7.01
N THR A 261 -7.33 -32.82 7.72
CA THR A 261 -6.72 -32.60 9.02
C THR A 261 -7.53 -31.58 9.82
N THR A 262 -7.04 -31.23 11.00
CA THR A 262 -7.55 -30.11 11.79
C THR A 262 -6.39 -29.17 12.18
N VAL A 263 -6.69 -27.88 12.25
CA VAL A 263 -5.75 -26.86 12.74
C VAL A 263 -6.39 -26.17 13.94
N ASN A 264 -5.87 -26.43 15.16
CA ASN A 264 -6.42 -25.90 16.41
C ASN A 264 -7.95 -26.07 16.54
N GLY A 265 -8.45 -27.26 16.18
CA GLY A 265 -9.89 -27.62 16.23
C GLY A 265 -10.70 -27.16 15.03
N LEU A 266 -10.13 -26.46 14.07
CA LEU A 266 -10.78 -26.04 12.83
C LEU A 266 -10.58 -27.11 11.74
N PRO A 267 -11.63 -27.52 10.99
CA PRO A 267 -11.48 -28.41 9.85
C PRO A 267 -10.52 -27.82 8.82
N ALA A 268 -9.64 -28.67 8.29
CA ALA A 268 -8.65 -28.22 7.32
C ALA A 268 -8.31 -29.30 6.28
N LEU A 269 -7.83 -28.87 5.12
CA LEU A 269 -7.28 -29.70 4.06
C LEU A 269 -5.86 -29.23 3.76
N ALA A 270 -4.90 -30.11 3.97
CA ALA A 270 -3.50 -29.86 3.58
C ALA A 270 -3.26 -30.46 2.19
N VAL A 271 -2.66 -29.66 1.30
CA VAL A 271 -2.37 -30.05 -0.09
C VAL A 271 -0.94 -29.71 -0.40
N GLU A 272 -0.19 -30.70 -0.85
CA GLU A 272 1.13 -30.53 -1.42
C GLU A 272 1.03 -30.67 -2.94
N ALA A 273 1.60 -29.68 -3.66
CA ALA A 273 1.50 -29.64 -5.10
C ALA A 273 2.78 -29.05 -5.75
N GLN A 274 2.89 -29.21 -7.03
CA GLN A 274 3.99 -28.63 -7.81
C GLN A 274 3.45 -27.98 -9.09
N GLN A 275 4.23 -27.05 -9.63
CA GLN A 275 3.89 -26.39 -10.87
C GLN A 275 3.95 -27.37 -12.04
N GLN A 276 2.97 -27.30 -12.94
CA GLN A 276 2.99 -28.10 -14.16
C GLN A 276 4.05 -27.56 -15.14
N PRO A 277 4.89 -28.40 -15.74
CA PRO A 277 5.81 -27.98 -16.78
C PRO A 277 5.03 -27.49 -18.01
N GLN A 278 5.21 -26.23 -18.40
CA GLN A 278 4.62 -25.70 -19.63
C GLN A 278 5.56 -25.95 -20.82
N GLN A 279 5.07 -26.59 -21.87
CA GLN A 279 5.87 -26.98 -23.05
C GLN A 279 6.59 -25.83 -23.77
N GLN A 280 6.07 -24.58 -23.67
CA GLN A 280 6.65 -23.41 -24.34
C GLN A 280 7.71 -22.66 -23.50
N GLN A 281 7.94 -23.01 -22.24
CA GLN A 281 8.83 -22.30 -21.32
C GLN A 281 9.99 -23.14 -20.77
N GLN A 282 10.30 -24.27 -21.39
CA GLN A 282 11.34 -25.22 -20.90
C GLN A 282 12.71 -24.56 -20.65
N GLN A 283 13.12 -23.56 -21.45
CA GLN A 283 14.42 -22.89 -21.27
C GLN A 283 14.46 -21.92 -20.08
N GLN A 284 13.33 -21.25 -19.75
CA GLN A 284 13.27 -20.35 -18.59
C GLN A 284 12.99 -21.09 -17.27
N GLN A 285 12.24 -22.20 -17.31
CA GLN A 285 12.01 -23.05 -16.13
C GLN A 285 13.27 -23.82 -15.71
N ALA A 286 14.14 -24.20 -16.64
CA ALA A 286 15.42 -24.83 -16.31
C ALA A 286 16.33 -23.92 -15.48
N ALA A 287 16.23 -22.60 -15.65
CA ALA A 287 17.04 -21.64 -14.90
C ALA A 287 16.46 -21.27 -13.52
N SER A 288 15.11 -21.37 -13.33
CA SER A 288 14.42 -20.96 -12.10
C SER A 288 13.96 -22.12 -11.20
N GLY A 289 14.01 -23.35 -11.70
CA GLY A 289 13.55 -24.54 -10.98
C GLY A 289 12.02 -24.72 -10.97
N VAL A 290 11.57 -25.95 -10.71
CA VAL A 290 10.14 -26.28 -10.55
C VAL A 290 9.66 -25.77 -9.20
N LEU A 291 8.55 -25.02 -9.18
CA LEU A 291 7.95 -24.56 -7.93
C LEU A 291 7.20 -25.70 -7.23
N ARG A 292 7.39 -25.81 -5.93
CA ARG A 292 6.68 -26.71 -5.03
C ARG A 292 5.95 -25.90 -3.96
N THR A 293 4.73 -26.33 -3.66
CA THR A 293 3.84 -25.60 -2.75
C THR A 293 3.33 -26.51 -1.65
N LEU A 294 3.11 -25.91 -0.47
CA LEU A 294 2.33 -26.47 0.61
C LEU A 294 1.16 -25.52 0.87
N SER A 295 -0.06 -26.02 0.80
CA SER A 295 -1.28 -25.27 1.06
C SER A 295 -2.07 -25.84 2.23
N PHE A 296 -2.63 -24.96 3.05
CA PHE A 296 -3.64 -25.30 4.04
C PHE A 296 -4.90 -24.49 3.72
N PHE A 297 -6.01 -25.19 3.52
CA PHE A 297 -7.35 -24.63 3.47
C PHE A 297 -7.98 -24.86 4.83
N ILE A 298 -8.32 -23.79 5.57
CA ILE A 298 -8.79 -23.86 6.95
C ILE A 298 -10.18 -23.25 7.01
N GLN A 299 -11.17 -23.99 7.48
CA GLN A 299 -12.54 -23.52 7.60
C GLN A 299 -12.83 -22.99 9.01
N GLN A 300 -13.21 -21.73 9.09
CA GLN A 300 -13.70 -21.09 10.31
C GLN A 300 -15.09 -20.51 10.03
N ASN A 301 -16.12 -21.07 10.63
CA ASN A 301 -17.51 -20.75 10.30
C ASN A 301 -17.80 -20.97 8.79
N ASN A 302 -18.32 -19.94 8.11
CA ASN A 302 -18.59 -19.98 6.68
C ASN A 302 -17.43 -19.47 5.81
N THR A 303 -16.28 -19.17 6.40
CA THR A 303 -15.11 -18.65 5.70
C THR A 303 -14.05 -19.72 5.57
N ILE A 304 -13.50 -19.87 4.37
CA ILE A 304 -12.35 -20.72 4.12
C ILE A 304 -11.13 -19.83 3.88
N TYR A 305 -10.12 -19.99 4.70
CA TYR A 305 -8.83 -19.35 4.57
C TYR A 305 -7.86 -20.24 3.80
N HIS A 306 -7.06 -19.65 2.93
CA HIS A 306 -6.02 -20.33 2.20
C HIS A 306 -4.65 -19.75 2.59
N MET A 307 -3.81 -20.59 3.18
CA MET A 307 -2.39 -20.31 3.39
C MET A 307 -1.61 -21.16 2.40
N ILE A 308 -0.77 -20.53 1.58
CA ILE A 308 0.09 -21.22 0.63
C ILE A 308 1.54 -20.79 0.82
N GLY A 309 2.42 -21.75 1.04
CA GLY A 309 3.88 -21.61 1.01
C GLY A 309 4.43 -22.08 -0.32
N VAL A 310 5.32 -21.29 -0.91
CA VAL A 310 5.89 -21.52 -2.25
C VAL A 310 7.42 -21.42 -2.17
N THR A 311 8.10 -22.40 -2.75
CA THR A 311 9.55 -22.39 -2.92
C THR A 311 9.92 -23.28 -4.12
N THR A 312 11.20 -23.37 -4.47
CA THR A 312 11.65 -24.32 -5.48
C THR A 312 11.61 -25.75 -4.94
N ALA A 313 11.47 -26.75 -5.81
CA ALA A 313 11.51 -28.15 -5.40
C ALA A 313 12.85 -28.51 -4.69
N ALA A 314 13.95 -27.87 -5.07
CA ALA A 314 15.27 -28.05 -4.46
C ALA A 314 15.33 -27.50 -3.02
N ASP A 315 14.67 -26.37 -2.76
CA ASP A 315 14.64 -25.73 -1.44
C ASP A 315 13.48 -26.20 -0.54
N TYR A 316 12.58 -27.02 -1.04
CA TYR A 316 11.37 -27.41 -0.32
C TYR A 316 11.64 -28.04 1.05
N GLY A 317 12.68 -28.86 1.15
CA GLY A 317 13.11 -29.45 2.41
C GLY A 317 13.53 -28.43 3.46
N ASN A 318 14.07 -27.29 3.04
CA ASN A 318 14.50 -26.22 3.93
C ASN A 318 13.33 -25.37 4.44
N PHE A 319 12.27 -25.21 3.64
CA PHE A 319 11.17 -24.28 3.94
C PHE A 319 9.85 -24.95 4.36
N SER A 320 9.64 -26.25 4.09
CA SER A 320 8.40 -26.96 4.42
C SER A 320 8.03 -26.86 5.91
N ASN A 321 8.99 -27.00 6.81
CA ASN A 321 8.77 -26.86 8.26
C ASN A 321 8.46 -25.40 8.67
N VAL A 322 9.02 -24.42 7.96
CA VAL A 322 8.72 -23.00 8.18
C VAL A 322 7.26 -22.71 7.80
N PHE A 323 6.82 -23.21 6.66
CA PHE A 323 5.41 -23.11 6.23
C PHE A 323 4.46 -23.77 7.23
N LEU A 324 4.78 -25.02 7.62
CA LEU A 324 3.99 -25.76 8.60
C LEU A 324 3.87 -25.03 9.93
N GLY A 325 4.93 -24.39 10.40
CA GLY A 325 4.93 -23.63 11.66
C GLY A 325 3.87 -22.54 11.69
N SER A 326 3.75 -21.74 10.62
CA SER A 326 2.72 -20.71 10.50
C SER A 326 1.32 -21.31 10.27
N MET A 327 1.19 -22.29 9.36
CA MET A 327 -0.09 -22.86 8.96
C MET A 327 -0.78 -23.61 10.09
N GLN A 328 -0.03 -24.46 10.82
CA GLN A 328 -0.55 -25.23 11.94
C GLN A 328 -0.81 -24.40 13.18
N SER A 329 -0.22 -23.20 13.26
CA SER A 329 -0.44 -22.26 14.35
C SER A 329 -1.58 -21.28 14.12
N PHE A 330 -2.24 -21.35 12.95
CA PHE A 330 -3.45 -20.57 12.70
C PHE A 330 -4.52 -20.92 13.75
N ARG A 331 -5.16 -19.90 14.32
CA ARG A 331 -6.23 -20.10 15.33
C ARG A 331 -7.16 -18.90 15.40
N THR A 332 -8.32 -19.14 16.00
CA THR A 332 -9.25 -18.07 16.32
C THR A 332 -8.63 -17.09 17.32
N LEU A 333 -8.78 -15.80 17.02
CA LEU A 333 -8.38 -14.72 17.92
C LEU A 333 -9.45 -14.50 18.98
N THR A 334 -9.09 -14.67 20.26
CA THR A 334 -9.98 -14.52 21.42
C THR A 334 -9.50 -13.45 22.40
N ASP A 335 -8.25 -12.99 22.28
CA ASP A 335 -7.67 -11.97 23.13
C ASP A 335 -8.40 -10.62 22.95
N ALA A 336 -9.07 -10.18 24.02
CA ALA A 336 -9.85 -8.94 24.04
C ALA A 336 -8.99 -7.69 23.78
N SER A 337 -7.72 -7.69 24.21
CA SER A 337 -6.81 -6.55 24.00
C SER A 337 -6.48 -6.37 22.51
N LYS A 338 -6.35 -7.46 21.77
CA LYS A 338 -6.11 -7.46 20.33
C LYS A 338 -7.39 -7.18 19.56
N LEU A 339 -8.52 -7.79 19.95
CA LEU A 339 -9.82 -7.58 19.31
C LEU A 339 -10.32 -6.13 19.41
N ASN A 340 -10.02 -5.44 20.53
CA ASN A 340 -10.51 -4.08 20.80
C ASN A 340 -9.47 -2.99 20.47
N ARG A 341 -8.37 -3.32 19.81
CA ARG A 341 -7.34 -2.34 19.43
C ARG A 341 -7.94 -1.27 18.52
N LYS A 342 -7.84 -0.01 18.95
CA LYS A 342 -8.39 1.13 18.22
C LYS A 342 -7.36 1.69 17.24
N PRO A 343 -7.78 2.16 16.05
CA PRO A 343 -6.89 2.86 15.13
C PRO A 343 -6.52 4.25 15.67
N GLU A 344 -5.31 4.69 15.39
CA GLU A 344 -4.96 6.11 15.55
C GLU A 344 -5.76 6.97 14.57
N ARG A 345 -6.16 8.16 15.01
CA ARG A 345 -6.92 9.09 14.18
C ARG A 345 -6.30 10.47 14.18
N ILE A 346 -6.35 11.13 13.04
CA ILE A 346 -6.04 12.56 12.98
C ILE A 346 -7.02 13.30 13.88
N ARG A 347 -6.48 14.17 14.72
CA ARG A 347 -7.23 15.14 15.51
C ARG A 347 -6.70 16.54 15.22
N LEU A 348 -7.61 17.47 15.10
CA LEU A 348 -7.27 18.86 14.91
C LEU A 348 -7.15 19.55 16.28
N ARG A 349 -6.10 20.34 16.43
CA ARG A 349 -5.89 21.19 17.60
C ARG A 349 -5.57 22.61 17.16
N THR A 350 -6.19 23.57 17.81
CA THR A 350 -5.90 24.99 17.59
C THR A 350 -4.85 25.42 18.62
N THR A 351 -3.73 25.95 18.15
CA THR A 351 -2.65 26.44 19.00
C THR A 351 -3.12 27.60 19.87
N THR A 352 -2.86 27.55 21.15
CA THR A 352 -3.24 28.62 22.09
C THR A 352 -2.18 29.71 22.20
N GLN A 353 -0.92 29.39 21.90
CA GLN A 353 0.23 30.28 21.98
C GLN A 353 1.11 30.11 20.74
N ALA A 354 1.76 31.20 20.33
CA ALA A 354 2.76 31.13 19.28
C ALA A 354 4.03 30.43 19.77
N GLY A 355 4.64 29.60 18.91
CA GLY A 355 5.88 28.87 19.21
C GLY A 355 6.43 28.16 17.98
N THR A 356 7.52 27.43 18.12
CA THR A 356 7.96 26.52 17.07
C THR A 356 7.02 25.31 16.98
N LEU A 357 6.95 24.65 15.81
CA LEU A 357 6.14 23.45 15.67
C LEU A 357 6.56 22.39 16.71
N GLU A 358 7.86 22.26 16.99
CA GLU A 358 8.34 21.34 18.03
C GLU A 358 7.73 21.65 19.40
N GLN A 359 7.68 22.92 19.79
CA GLN A 359 7.05 23.34 21.05
C GLN A 359 5.57 23.01 21.07
N VAL A 360 4.87 23.25 19.97
CA VAL A 360 3.46 22.93 19.81
C VAL A 360 3.20 21.42 19.96
N LEU A 361 3.99 20.58 19.30
CA LEU A 361 3.87 19.12 19.40
C LEU A 361 4.12 18.61 20.83
N ARG A 362 5.11 19.17 21.52
CA ARG A 362 5.36 18.86 22.94
C ARG A 362 4.14 19.19 23.83
N ASN A 363 3.52 20.35 23.60
CA ASN A 363 2.35 20.78 24.37
C ASN A 363 1.14 19.84 24.17
N TYR A 364 1.06 19.16 23.02
CA TYR A 364 0.03 18.14 22.74
C TYR A 364 0.49 16.71 23.08
N SER A 365 1.59 16.56 23.85
CA SER A 365 2.11 15.27 24.33
C SER A 365 2.48 14.29 23.21
N ILE A 366 2.88 14.79 22.05
CA ILE A 366 3.39 13.96 20.97
C ILE A 366 4.79 13.45 21.38
N PRO A 367 5.08 12.13 21.27
CA PRO A 367 6.40 11.60 21.55
C PRO A 367 7.48 12.20 20.64
N ALA A 368 8.64 12.53 21.20
CA ALA A 368 9.74 13.17 20.45
C ALA A 368 10.19 12.35 19.22
N ALA A 369 10.15 11.02 19.32
CA ALA A 369 10.47 10.12 18.20
C ALA A 369 9.57 10.31 16.98
N ARG A 370 8.38 10.91 17.15
CA ARG A 370 7.41 11.15 16.06
C ARG A 370 7.40 12.60 15.58
N PHE A 371 8.22 13.47 16.08
CA PHE A 371 8.17 14.90 15.71
C PHE A 371 8.37 15.14 14.23
N GLN A 372 9.30 14.43 13.59
CA GLN A 372 9.51 14.56 12.15
C GLN A 372 8.31 14.10 11.33
N GLU A 373 7.69 13.00 11.73
CA GLU A 373 6.45 12.51 11.13
C GLU A 373 5.36 13.58 11.15
N PHE A 374 5.15 14.22 12.32
CA PHE A 374 4.14 15.27 12.46
C PHE A 374 4.52 16.58 11.76
N ALA A 375 5.81 16.87 11.65
CA ALA A 375 6.28 18.00 10.88
C ALA A 375 5.94 17.82 9.39
N ILE A 376 6.20 16.64 8.83
CA ILE A 376 5.84 16.28 7.47
C ILE A 376 4.33 16.30 7.28
N LEU A 377 3.58 15.68 8.19
CA LEU A 377 2.11 15.63 8.14
C LEU A 377 1.48 17.01 8.11
N ASN A 378 2.04 17.99 8.82
CA ASN A 378 1.58 19.38 8.82
C ASN A 378 2.18 20.25 7.70
N GLY A 379 3.06 19.71 6.85
CA GLY A 379 3.74 20.45 5.79
C GLY A 379 4.73 21.50 6.33
N LEU A 380 5.25 21.34 7.56
CA LEU A 380 6.08 22.30 8.27
C LEU A 380 7.42 21.68 8.66
N GLN A 381 8.40 22.55 9.01
CA GLN A 381 9.63 22.14 9.70
C GLN A 381 9.42 22.24 11.22
N LEU A 382 10.18 21.48 12.02
CA LEU A 382 10.12 21.59 13.48
C LEU A 382 10.45 22.99 14.00
N THR A 383 11.30 23.71 13.28
CA THR A 383 11.74 25.09 13.59
C THR A 383 10.77 26.17 13.14
N ASP A 384 9.78 25.83 12.28
CA ASP A 384 8.83 26.81 11.76
C ASP A 384 7.98 27.39 12.88
N ARG A 385 7.75 28.70 12.79
CA ARG A 385 6.94 29.42 13.77
C ARG A 385 5.45 29.26 13.44
N VAL A 386 4.74 28.71 14.40
CA VAL A 386 3.28 28.51 14.36
C VAL A 386 2.63 29.60 15.21
N ALA A 387 1.73 30.36 14.63
CA ALA A 387 1.01 31.43 15.34
C ALA A 387 -0.07 30.84 16.26
N ALA A 388 -0.47 31.59 17.28
CA ALA A 388 -1.69 31.29 18.04
C ALA A 388 -2.91 31.31 17.11
N GLY A 389 -3.85 30.41 17.31
CA GLY A 389 -5.01 30.24 16.44
C GLY A 389 -4.80 29.33 15.23
N THR A 390 -3.56 28.85 14.99
CA THR A 390 -3.30 27.93 13.87
C THR A 390 -3.81 26.54 14.16
N ILE A 391 -4.51 25.94 13.20
CA ILE A 391 -4.94 24.53 13.28
C ILE A 391 -3.79 23.63 12.88
N VAL A 392 -3.46 22.66 13.71
CA VAL A 392 -2.45 21.62 13.47
C VAL A 392 -3.05 20.22 13.59
N LYS A 393 -2.52 19.30 12.79
CA LYS A 393 -2.85 17.87 12.86
C LYS A 393 -2.01 17.22 13.95
N VAL A 394 -2.69 16.52 14.87
CA VAL A 394 -2.09 15.67 15.91
C VAL A 394 -2.78 14.31 15.91
N MET A 395 -2.37 13.38 16.77
CA MET A 395 -3.05 12.09 16.92
C MET A 395 -3.87 12.04 18.21
N GLY A 396 -4.95 11.27 18.15
CA GLY A 396 -5.76 10.89 19.30
C GLY A 396 -6.58 9.64 18.98
N ASN A 397 -7.01 8.97 20.02
CA ASN A 397 -7.90 7.81 19.92
C ASN A 397 -9.37 8.24 19.74
#